data_76150328211fd1e5e586672826f35278
#
_entry.id   76150328211fd1e5e586672826f35278
#
_cell.length_a   1.000
_cell.length_b   1.000
_cell.length_c   1.000
_cell.angle_alpha   90.00
_cell.angle_beta   90.00
_cell.angle_gamma   90.00
#
_symmetry.space_group_name_H-M   'P 1'
#
loop_
_entity.id
_entity.type
_entity.pdbx_description
1 polymer ?
#
loop_
_entity_poly.entity_id
_entity_poly.type
_entity_poly.pdbx_seq_one_letter_code
_entity_poly.pdbx_strand_id
1 'polypeptide(L)'
;MGEGKEDVDVFRDTPVRYLGYANEVGEAFRPIVPSSVVWCSYAVATGYVLADTIHKGWKQYHGNASAEATKNALYSMTDTLLWQTFASVVIPGFTINRICFAVQCLQRNTCNPILRSRWISTAIGLASIPLIIQPIDHIVDEAMNVTYRKWVGYHPK
;
A
#
# COMPACT_ATOMS: atom_id res chain seq x y z
N MET A 1 15.20 36.46 1.32
CA MET A 1 15.42 35.18 0.65
C MET A 1 15.17 34.11 1.70
N GLY A 2 13.93 33.64 1.82
CA GLY A 2 13.58 32.51 2.68
C GLY A 2 13.66 31.23 1.84
N GLU A 3 14.63 30.38 2.13
CA GLU A 3 14.66 29.02 1.60
C GLU A 3 13.40 28.32 2.10
N GLY A 4 12.48 28.02 1.17
CA GLY A 4 11.38 27.13 1.45
C GLY A 4 11.97 25.78 1.82
N LYS A 5 11.94 25.42 3.12
CA LYS A 5 12.13 24.05 3.54
C LYS A 5 11.06 23.23 2.81
N GLU A 6 11.45 22.45 1.81
CA GLU A 6 10.62 21.39 1.27
C GLU A 6 10.22 20.52 2.47
N ASP A 7 8.94 20.46 2.71
CA ASP A 7 8.36 19.79 3.86
C ASP A 7 8.40 18.28 3.57
N VAL A 8 9.52 17.64 3.95
CA VAL A 8 9.79 16.23 3.72
C VAL A 8 8.69 15.39 4.35
N ASP A 9 7.94 14.67 3.54
CA ASP A 9 6.95 13.69 4.00
C ASP A 9 7.69 12.41 4.44
N VAL A 10 7.80 12.24 5.76
CA VAL A 10 8.51 11.11 6.38
C VAL A 10 8.01 9.76 5.86
N PHE A 11 6.73 9.66 5.53
CA PHE A 11 6.12 8.41 5.04
C PHE A 11 6.27 8.20 3.53
N ARG A 12 6.54 9.25 2.76
CA ARG A 12 6.72 9.18 1.30
C ARG A 12 8.18 9.22 0.87
N ASP A 13 8.97 10.07 1.50
CA ASP A 13 10.30 10.44 1.03
C ASP A 13 11.42 9.71 1.77
N THR A 14 11.07 8.89 2.77
CA THR A 14 12.04 8.12 3.55
C THR A 14 11.89 6.60 3.35
N PRO A 15 12.90 5.79 3.76
CA PRO A 15 12.82 4.34 3.73
C PRO A 15 11.65 3.74 4.52
N VAL A 16 11.00 4.50 5.40
CA VAL A 16 9.79 4.09 6.14
C VAL A 16 8.66 3.68 5.17
N ARG A 17 8.64 4.26 3.97
CA ARG A 17 7.71 3.87 2.90
C ARG A 17 7.72 2.37 2.58
N TYR A 18 8.87 1.71 2.72
CA TYR A 18 8.98 0.26 2.44
C TYR A 18 8.17 -0.61 3.41
N LEU A 19 7.81 -0.09 4.59
CA LEU A 19 6.91 -0.79 5.51
C LEU A 19 5.49 -0.94 4.94
N GLY A 20 5.08 -0.01 4.06
CA GLY A 20 3.82 -0.09 3.35
C GLY A 20 3.74 -1.29 2.39
N TYR A 21 4.88 -1.85 1.96
CA TYR A 21 4.94 -3.03 1.08
C TYR A 21 5.13 -4.35 1.83
N ALA A 22 5.07 -4.34 3.15
CA ALA A 22 5.33 -5.52 3.96
C ALA A 22 4.36 -6.68 3.65
N ASN A 23 3.09 -6.36 3.38
CA ASN A 23 2.06 -7.35 3.05
C ASN A 23 2.29 -8.03 1.68
N GLU A 24 2.75 -7.27 0.65
CA GLU A 24 3.08 -7.85 -0.66
C GLU A 24 4.27 -8.80 -0.53
N VAL A 25 5.31 -8.37 0.19
CA VAL A 25 6.46 -9.23 0.48
C VAL A 25 6.00 -10.48 1.23
N GLY A 26 5.16 -10.33 2.26
CA GLY A 26 4.57 -11.45 2.99
C GLY A 26 3.81 -12.42 2.09
N GLU A 27 3.00 -11.91 1.17
CA GLU A 27 2.27 -12.74 0.20
C GLU A 27 3.22 -13.45 -0.79
N ALA A 28 4.26 -12.78 -1.26
CA ALA A 28 5.26 -13.40 -2.12
C ALA A 28 5.98 -14.56 -1.42
N PHE A 29 6.21 -14.47 -0.11
CA PHE A 29 6.81 -15.53 0.70
C PHE A 29 5.81 -16.59 1.17
N ARG A 30 4.51 -16.42 1.00
CA ARG A 30 3.48 -17.38 1.44
C ARG A 30 3.74 -18.85 1.04
N PRO A 31 4.34 -19.17 -0.12
CA PRO A 31 4.67 -20.56 -0.45
C PRO A 31 5.71 -21.23 0.47
N ILE A 32 6.49 -20.43 1.21
CA ILE A 32 7.67 -20.87 1.96
C ILE A 32 7.46 -20.71 3.47
N VAL A 33 6.78 -19.64 3.90
CA VAL A 33 6.59 -19.28 5.31
C VAL A 33 5.21 -19.70 5.83
N PRO A 34 5.06 -19.91 7.16
CA PRO A 34 3.75 -20.15 7.75
C PRO A 34 2.84 -18.93 7.66
N SER A 35 1.53 -19.15 7.62
CA SER A 35 0.54 -18.08 7.48
C SER A 35 0.62 -17.01 8.57
N SER A 36 1.10 -17.34 9.76
CA SER A 36 1.32 -16.37 10.85
C SER A 36 2.30 -15.26 10.47
N VAL A 37 3.37 -15.59 9.75
CA VAL A 37 4.35 -14.60 9.26
C VAL A 37 3.71 -13.67 8.25
N VAL A 38 2.87 -14.20 7.36
CA VAL A 38 2.11 -13.39 6.40
C VAL A 38 1.14 -12.45 7.13
N TRP A 39 0.43 -12.93 8.15
CA TRP A 39 -0.43 -12.06 8.96
C TRP A 39 0.34 -10.96 9.70
N CYS A 40 1.55 -11.27 10.21
CA CYS A 40 2.42 -10.25 10.79
C CYS A 40 2.80 -9.17 9.77
N SER A 41 3.08 -9.54 8.52
CA SER A 41 3.38 -8.55 7.48
C SER A 41 2.20 -7.63 7.16
N TYR A 42 0.97 -8.14 7.19
CA TYR A 42 -0.25 -7.32 7.10
C TYR A 42 -0.39 -6.38 8.30
N ALA A 43 -0.08 -6.85 9.51
CA ALA A 43 -0.11 -6.00 10.69
C ALA A 43 0.89 -4.83 10.59
N VAL A 44 2.09 -5.08 10.06
CA VAL A 44 3.10 -4.03 9.82
C VAL A 44 2.59 -3.02 8.79
N ALA A 45 2.09 -3.48 7.64
CA ALA A 45 1.56 -2.59 6.60
C ALA A 45 0.37 -1.77 7.11
N THR A 46 -0.56 -2.39 7.86
CA THR A 46 -1.70 -1.69 8.45
C THR A 46 -1.25 -0.65 9.49
N GLY A 47 -0.28 -1.00 10.32
CA GLY A 47 0.33 -0.06 11.27
C GLY A 47 0.94 1.16 10.59
N TYR A 48 1.64 0.94 9.47
CA TYR A 48 2.16 2.01 8.62
C TYR A 48 1.04 2.91 8.09
N VAL A 49 -0.03 2.33 7.53
CA VAL A 49 -1.19 3.09 7.01
C VAL A 49 -1.83 3.95 8.09
N LEU A 50 -2.02 3.40 9.30
CA LEU A 50 -2.57 4.14 10.42
C LEU A 50 -1.65 5.28 10.86
N ALA A 51 -0.35 5.04 10.95
CA ALA A 51 0.62 6.06 11.33
C ALA A 51 0.67 7.22 10.32
N ASP A 52 0.69 6.93 9.01
CA ASP A 52 0.64 7.95 7.95
C ASP A 52 -0.68 8.74 8.01
N THR A 53 -1.81 8.06 8.18
CA THR A 53 -3.13 8.70 8.29
C THR A 53 -3.20 9.67 9.47
N ILE A 54 -2.72 9.25 10.64
CA ILE A 54 -2.70 10.09 11.85
C ILE A 54 -1.76 11.28 11.64
N HIS A 55 -0.57 11.06 11.08
CA HIS A 55 0.41 12.11 10.82
C HIS A 55 -0.15 13.20 9.90
N LYS A 56 -0.78 12.80 8.80
CA LYS A 56 -1.40 13.73 7.84
C LYS A 56 -2.57 14.50 8.46
N GLY A 57 -3.41 13.81 9.22
CA GLY A 57 -4.51 14.45 9.94
C GLY A 57 -4.00 15.48 10.97
N TRP A 58 -2.97 15.12 11.74
CA TRP A 58 -2.36 16.01 12.70
C TRP A 58 -1.76 17.26 12.03
N LYS A 59 -1.02 17.09 10.94
CA LYS A 59 -0.42 18.17 10.17
C LYS A 59 -1.50 19.13 9.63
N GLN A 60 -2.58 18.59 9.08
CA GLN A 60 -3.70 19.38 8.55
C GLN A 60 -4.44 20.14 9.65
N TYR A 61 -4.61 19.54 10.82
CA TYR A 61 -5.26 20.18 11.97
C TYR A 61 -4.46 21.36 12.51
N HIS A 62 -3.14 21.23 12.64
CA HIS A 62 -2.27 22.28 13.19
C HIS A 62 -1.86 23.35 12.16
N GLY A 63 -1.94 23.03 10.87
CA GLY A 63 -1.63 23.97 9.79
C GLY A 63 -2.68 25.03 9.51
N ASN A 64 -3.92 24.86 10.03
CA ASN A 64 -5.05 25.77 9.80
C ASN A 64 -5.71 26.15 11.13
N ALA A 65 -5.64 27.40 11.52
CA ALA A 65 -6.23 27.92 12.76
C ALA A 65 -7.73 28.30 12.63
N SER A 66 -8.52 27.59 11.83
CA SER A 66 -9.92 27.91 11.56
C SER A 66 -10.89 26.79 12.00
N ALA A 67 -12.18 27.14 12.19
CA ALA A 67 -13.23 26.14 12.47
C ALA A 67 -13.37 25.05 11.39
N GLU A 68 -12.89 25.31 10.17
CA GLU A 68 -12.82 24.35 9.09
C GLU A 68 -11.62 23.38 9.21
N ALA A 69 -10.65 23.65 10.08
CA ALA A 69 -9.45 22.82 10.23
C ALA A 69 -9.80 21.38 10.61
N THR A 70 -10.75 21.20 11.53
CA THR A 70 -11.21 19.86 11.93
C THR A 70 -11.87 19.09 10.78
N LYS A 71 -12.69 19.76 9.98
CA LYS A 71 -13.32 19.18 8.80
C LYS A 71 -12.28 18.76 7.78
N ASN A 72 -11.34 19.63 7.44
CA ASN A 72 -10.30 19.37 6.46
C ASN A 72 -9.34 18.28 6.94
N ALA A 73 -9.01 18.24 8.23
CA ALA A 73 -8.23 17.16 8.84
C ALA A 73 -8.94 15.81 8.69
N LEU A 74 -10.24 15.76 9.00
CA LEU A 74 -11.04 14.53 8.88
C LEU A 74 -11.12 14.04 7.43
N TYR A 75 -11.33 14.94 6.47
CA TYR A 75 -11.36 14.58 5.06
C TYR A 75 -10.00 14.06 4.58
N SER A 76 -8.90 14.71 4.96
CA SER A 76 -7.55 14.26 4.65
C SER A 76 -7.23 12.88 5.25
N MET A 77 -7.60 12.66 6.50
CA MET A 77 -7.43 11.36 7.16
C MET A 77 -8.22 10.26 6.46
N THR A 78 -9.48 10.52 6.14
CA THR A 78 -10.34 9.52 5.48
C THR A 78 -9.85 9.23 4.06
N ASP A 79 -9.47 10.25 3.31
CA ASP A 79 -8.89 10.09 1.96
C ASP A 79 -7.62 9.23 2.01
N THR A 80 -6.68 9.58 2.91
CA THR A 80 -5.43 8.83 3.09
C THR A 80 -5.70 7.39 3.52
N LEU A 81 -6.59 7.17 4.48
CA LEU A 81 -6.92 5.85 4.98
C LEU A 81 -7.53 4.96 3.89
N LEU A 82 -8.51 5.47 3.15
CA LEU A 82 -9.14 4.74 2.05
C LEU A 82 -8.13 4.43 0.93
N TRP A 83 -7.41 5.45 0.48
CA TRP A 83 -6.42 5.28 -0.58
C TRP A 83 -5.35 4.25 -0.20
N GLN A 84 -4.74 4.40 0.97
CA GLN A 84 -3.71 3.49 1.46
C GLN A 84 -4.24 2.07 1.66
N THR A 85 -5.46 1.93 2.20
CA THR A 85 -6.07 0.61 2.40
C THR A 85 -6.22 -0.13 1.07
N PHE A 86 -6.71 0.53 0.03
CA PHE A 86 -6.90 -0.10 -1.27
C PHE A 86 -5.61 -0.18 -2.09
N ALA A 87 -4.86 0.92 -2.21
CA ALA A 87 -3.69 0.99 -3.06
C ALA A 87 -2.47 0.26 -2.48
N SER A 88 -2.31 0.24 -1.15
CA SER A 88 -1.12 -0.33 -0.52
C SER A 88 -1.35 -1.66 0.20
N VAL A 89 -2.58 -2.04 0.55
CA VAL A 89 -2.82 -3.26 1.35
C VAL A 89 -3.69 -4.27 0.62
N VAL A 90 -4.94 -3.92 0.31
CA VAL A 90 -5.94 -4.89 -0.15
C VAL A 90 -5.66 -5.38 -1.57
N ILE A 91 -5.57 -4.45 -2.52
CA ILE A 91 -5.46 -4.81 -3.94
C ILE A 91 -4.09 -5.43 -4.25
N PRO A 92 -2.95 -4.82 -3.85
CA PRO A 92 -1.65 -5.42 -4.13
C PRO A 92 -1.48 -6.78 -3.43
N GLY A 93 -1.82 -6.88 -2.15
CA GLY A 93 -1.72 -8.13 -1.40
C GLY A 93 -2.52 -9.26 -2.06
N PHE A 94 -3.77 -8.98 -2.46
CA PHE A 94 -4.60 -9.93 -3.21
C PHE A 94 -3.97 -10.30 -4.56
N THR A 95 -3.44 -9.32 -5.29
CA THR A 95 -2.84 -9.53 -6.61
C THR A 95 -1.61 -10.44 -6.51
N ILE A 96 -0.68 -10.17 -5.59
CA ILE A 96 0.50 -11.02 -5.37
C ILE A 96 0.10 -12.43 -4.94
N ASN A 97 -0.88 -12.54 -4.05
CA ASN A 97 -1.41 -13.85 -3.67
C ASN A 97 -1.91 -14.65 -4.88
N ARG A 98 -2.66 -14.00 -5.80
CA ARG A 98 -3.15 -14.66 -7.02
C ARG A 98 -2.04 -15.03 -8.00
N ILE A 99 -1.03 -14.18 -8.16
CA ILE A 99 0.16 -14.46 -8.99
C ILE A 99 0.89 -15.68 -8.43
N CYS A 100 1.22 -15.72 -7.16
CA CYS A 100 1.88 -16.86 -6.53
C CYS A 100 1.06 -18.15 -6.65
N PHE A 101 -0.26 -18.07 -6.47
CA PHE A 101 -1.16 -19.21 -6.65
C PHE A 101 -1.16 -19.72 -8.09
N ALA A 102 -1.26 -18.83 -9.07
CA ALA A 102 -1.22 -19.19 -10.49
C ALA A 102 0.10 -19.88 -10.87
N VAL A 103 1.23 -19.36 -10.41
CA VAL A 103 2.55 -19.97 -10.62
C VAL A 103 2.60 -21.37 -10.02
N GLN A 104 2.09 -21.56 -8.79
CA GLN A 104 2.06 -22.87 -8.15
C GLN A 104 1.16 -23.87 -8.91
N CYS A 105 0.04 -23.42 -9.47
CA CYS A 105 -0.81 -24.25 -10.32
C CYS A 105 -0.08 -24.71 -11.59
N LEU A 106 0.65 -23.81 -12.26
CA LEU A 106 1.48 -24.15 -13.42
C LEU A 106 2.61 -25.13 -13.06
N GLN A 107 3.24 -24.93 -11.90
CA GLN A 107 4.30 -25.79 -11.38
C GLN A 107 3.84 -27.24 -11.14
N ARG A 108 2.58 -27.46 -10.77
CA ARG A 108 2.02 -28.80 -10.55
C ARG A 108 2.02 -29.66 -11.81
N ASN A 109 1.90 -29.03 -12.99
CA ASN A 109 1.87 -29.70 -14.28
C ASN A 109 3.26 -29.82 -14.94
N THR A 110 4.31 -29.34 -14.26
CA THR A 110 5.67 -29.31 -14.79
C THR A 110 6.47 -30.47 -14.25
N CYS A 111 7.13 -31.25 -15.14
CA CYS A 111 7.99 -32.39 -14.78
C CYS A 111 9.39 -31.96 -14.31
N ASN A 112 9.80 -30.71 -14.55
CA ASN A 112 11.15 -30.23 -14.21
C ASN A 112 11.23 -29.88 -12.69
N PRO A 113 12.13 -30.54 -11.92
CA PRO A 113 12.23 -30.34 -10.48
C PRO A 113 12.67 -28.93 -10.07
N ILE A 114 13.45 -28.24 -10.91
CA ILE A 114 13.91 -26.87 -10.66
C ILE A 114 12.73 -25.91 -10.75
N LEU A 115 11.91 -26.04 -11.79
CA LEU A 115 10.71 -25.20 -11.98
C LEU A 115 9.63 -25.47 -10.94
N ARG A 116 9.65 -26.63 -10.29
CA ARG A 116 8.72 -27.02 -9.22
C ARG A 116 9.08 -26.44 -7.84
N SER A 117 10.20 -25.71 -7.75
CA SER A 117 10.65 -25.11 -6.49
C SER A 117 9.73 -23.98 -6.04
N ARG A 118 9.36 -23.97 -4.74
CA ARG A 118 8.57 -22.90 -4.11
C ARG A 118 9.28 -21.53 -4.20
N TRP A 119 10.61 -21.54 -4.28
CA TRP A 119 11.41 -20.33 -4.44
C TRP A 119 11.14 -19.60 -5.74
N ILE A 120 10.78 -20.30 -6.80
CA ILE A 120 10.42 -19.70 -8.10
C ILE A 120 9.10 -18.91 -7.96
N SER A 121 8.09 -19.48 -7.28
CA SER A 121 6.85 -18.76 -7.02
C SER A 121 7.11 -17.47 -6.22
N THR A 122 7.95 -17.55 -5.18
CA THR A 122 8.34 -16.39 -4.39
C THR A 122 9.11 -15.35 -5.20
N ALA A 123 10.09 -15.78 -6.03
CA ALA A 123 10.86 -14.86 -6.88
C ALA A 123 9.96 -14.13 -7.90
N ILE A 124 9.00 -14.84 -8.52
CA ILE A 124 8.03 -14.23 -9.43
C ILE A 124 7.12 -13.26 -8.69
N GLY A 125 6.63 -13.63 -7.50
CA GLY A 125 5.83 -12.75 -6.64
C GLY A 125 6.58 -11.46 -6.33
N LEU A 126 7.83 -11.55 -5.85
CA LEU A 126 8.67 -10.38 -5.55
C LEU A 126 8.93 -9.51 -6.78
N ALA A 127 9.25 -10.13 -7.93
CA ALA A 127 9.49 -9.40 -9.18
C ALA A 127 8.22 -8.70 -9.71
N SER A 128 7.04 -9.19 -9.35
CA SER A 128 5.76 -8.60 -9.75
C SER A 128 5.43 -7.33 -8.95
N ILE A 129 5.96 -7.16 -7.74
CA ILE A 129 5.66 -5.99 -6.86
C ILE A 129 5.86 -4.66 -7.61
N PRO A 130 7.04 -4.33 -8.13
CA PRO A 130 7.25 -3.04 -8.81
C PRO A 130 6.39 -2.87 -10.07
N LEU A 131 5.97 -3.96 -10.70
CA LEU A 131 5.16 -3.91 -11.92
C LEU A 131 3.70 -3.60 -11.64
N ILE A 132 3.17 -4.01 -10.48
CA ILE A 132 1.75 -3.84 -10.14
C ILE A 132 1.46 -2.55 -9.39
N ILE A 133 2.45 -1.98 -8.68
CA ILE A 133 2.25 -0.80 -7.82
C ILE A 133 1.70 0.38 -8.63
N GLN A 134 2.39 0.79 -9.70
CA GLN A 134 1.97 1.96 -10.48
C GLN A 134 0.57 1.84 -11.09
N PRO A 135 0.21 0.71 -11.75
CA PRO A 135 -1.15 0.53 -12.25
C PRO A 135 -2.21 0.54 -11.16
N ILE A 136 -1.93 -0.07 -10.01
CA ILE A 136 -2.89 -0.12 -8.89
C ILE A 136 -3.08 1.28 -8.30
N ASP A 137 -2.01 2.01 -8.03
CA ASP A 137 -2.06 3.38 -7.53
C ASP A 137 -2.93 4.26 -8.45
N HIS A 138 -2.71 4.17 -9.76
CA HIS A 138 -3.47 4.94 -10.73
C HIS A 138 -4.97 4.59 -10.73
N ILE A 139 -5.29 3.29 -10.73
CA ILE A 139 -6.69 2.83 -10.72
C ILE A 139 -7.40 3.27 -9.43
N VAL A 140 -6.74 3.14 -8.28
CA VAL A 140 -7.32 3.56 -6.99
C VAL A 140 -7.49 5.06 -6.94
N ASP A 141 -6.53 5.83 -7.43
CA ASP A 141 -6.60 7.30 -7.46
C ASP A 141 -7.76 7.78 -8.33
N GLU A 142 -7.90 7.23 -9.54
CA GLU A 142 -9.03 7.50 -10.43
C GLU A 142 -10.38 7.11 -9.80
N ALA A 143 -10.45 5.92 -9.19
CA ALA A 143 -11.66 5.47 -8.49
C ALA A 143 -12.03 6.41 -7.35
N MET A 144 -11.06 6.88 -6.57
CA MET A 144 -11.29 7.86 -5.50
C MET A 144 -11.74 9.22 -6.03
N ASN A 145 -11.16 9.68 -7.15
CA ASN A 145 -11.53 10.95 -7.78
C ASN A 145 -12.97 10.97 -8.26
N VAL A 146 -13.46 9.87 -8.82
CA VAL A 146 -14.86 9.79 -9.33
C VAL A 146 -15.88 9.44 -8.26
N THR A 147 -15.43 8.93 -7.09
CA THR A 147 -16.30 8.53 -5.98
C THR A 147 -16.17 9.45 -4.78
N TYR A 148 -15.32 9.08 -3.83
CA TYR A 148 -15.20 9.73 -2.52
C TYR A 148 -14.85 11.22 -2.63
N ARG A 149 -13.80 11.58 -3.36
CA ARG A 149 -13.32 12.97 -3.48
C ARG A 149 -14.34 13.88 -4.14
N LYS A 150 -15.02 13.37 -5.18
CA LYS A 150 -16.12 14.09 -5.83
C LYS A 150 -17.30 14.30 -4.89
N TRP A 151 -17.64 13.30 -4.09
CA TRP A 151 -18.79 13.34 -3.19
C TRP A 151 -18.58 14.29 -2.01
N VAL A 152 -17.36 14.34 -1.49
CA VAL A 152 -16.97 15.18 -0.34
C VAL A 152 -16.50 16.58 -0.77
N GLY A 153 -16.21 16.78 -2.07
CA GLY A 153 -15.63 18.03 -2.58
C GLY A 153 -14.20 18.29 -2.10
N TYR A 154 -13.47 17.21 -1.79
CA TYR A 154 -12.08 17.27 -1.31
C TYR A 154 -11.10 17.04 -2.46
N HIS A 155 -10.10 17.91 -2.57
CA HIS A 155 -8.99 17.76 -3.52
C HIS A 155 -7.69 17.68 -2.72
N PRO A 156 -7.00 16.52 -2.69
CA PRO A 156 -5.70 16.41 -2.06
C PRO A 156 -4.69 17.32 -2.80
N LYS A 157 -3.89 18.03 -2.03
CA LYS A 157 -2.81 18.89 -2.54
C LYS A 157 -1.55 18.08 -2.77
#